data_d65c360e5f5b0a69aa511b0cf7ab67b5
#
_entry.id   d65c360e5f5b0a69aa511b0cf7ab67b5
#
_cell.length_a   1.000
_cell.length_b   1.000
_cell.length_c   1.000
_cell.angle_alpha   90.00
_cell.angle_beta   90.00
_cell.angle_gamma   90.00
#
_symmetry.space_group_name_H-M   'P 1'
#
loop_
_entity.id
_entity.type
_entity.pdbx_description
1 polymer ?
#
loop_
_entity_poly.entity_id
_entity_poly.type
_entity_poly.pdbx_seq_one_letter_code
_entity_poly.pdbx_strand_id
1 'polypeptide(L)'
;MDNCLGVSRYIPRMYQGIHYLRGVAAAAVILKHASHPGGPWERALDAGVDLFFVISGFVMVVSTYGKDIGPLDFVRRRCERVLPMWWITLAIVALLGLGTGDWSAWVLSLALIPTVINSGVGSVYWGVGWTLVFEMIFYAFFAIGLAWRSTGFVFVVLPAMVAVGFAAGRSDVPLLNDTMHPLLLEFIMGALVARLVLAVARPSLLYAGLGVALLAIGAQFAGGTEVRPLTLGLPMALVVAGLAAAELPKIRFLALLGDSSYSMYLLHYIPILLAWSIIPRDSYWAVTFALAIGVGIAGHIFMERPLMALLRSCRTLAATAKPI
;
A
#
# COMPACT_ATOMS: atom_id res chain seq x y z
N MET A 1 -30.46 -16.39 9.61
CA MET A 1 -30.18 -15.09 10.24
C MET A 1 -28.98 -15.10 11.19
N ASP A 2 -28.47 -16.26 11.60
CA ASP A 2 -27.40 -16.35 12.62
C ASP A 2 -25.97 -16.11 12.12
N ASN A 3 -25.76 -16.13 10.79
CA ASN A 3 -24.41 -15.93 10.20
C ASN A 3 -23.98 -14.44 10.17
N CYS A 4 -24.92 -13.49 10.21
CA CYS A 4 -24.60 -12.05 10.18
C CYS A 4 -24.00 -11.56 11.51
N LEU A 5 -24.39 -12.13 12.64
CA LEU A 5 -23.89 -11.74 13.97
C LEU A 5 -22.45 -12.23 14.20
N GLY A 6 -22.07 -13.39 13.66
CA GLY A 6 -20.71 -13.90 13.70
C GLY A 6 -19.71 -13.03 12.93
N VAL A 7 -20.05 -12.67 11.71
CA VAL A 7 -19.22 -11.81 10.84
C VAL A 7 -19.04 -10.42 11.46
N SER A 8 -20.07 -9.83 12.07
CA SER A 8 -19.99 -8.52 12.73
C SER A 8 -19.02 -8.46 13.91
N ARG A 9 -18.79 -9.57 14.62
CA ARG A 9 -17.80 -9.66 15.71
C ARG A 9 -16.36 -9.84 15.22
N TYR A 10 -16.17 -10.44 14.05
CA TYR A 10 -14.84 -10.67 13.46
C TYR A 10 -14.24 -9.44 12.81
N ILE A 11 -15.04 -8.57 12.21
CA ILE A 11 -14.54 -7.38 11.48
C ILE A 11 -13.63 -6.48 12.35
N PRO A 12 -13.94 -6.12 13.61
CA PRO A 12 -13.03 -5.33 14.44
C PRO A 12 -11.71 -6.03 14.78
N ARG A 13 -11.72 -7.37 14.91
CA ARG A 13 -10.52 -8.16 15.20
C ARG A 13 -9.59 -8.26 13.98
N MET A 14 -10.16 -8.41 12.78
CA MET A 14 -9.40 -8.41 11.53
C MET A 14 -8.57 -7.13 11.33
N TYR A 15 -9.00 -6.02 11.88
CA TYR A 15 -8.27 -4.76 11.75
C TYR A 15 -6.98 -4.71 12.58
N GLN A 16 -6.89 -5.39 13.72
CA GLN A 16 -5.69 -5.28 14.57
C GLN A 16 -4.46 -5.93 13.93
N GLY A 17 -4.58 -7.17 13.42
CA GLY A 17 -3.48 -7.85 12.73
C GLY A 17 -3.04 -7.10 11.48
N ILE A 18 -3.99 -6.68 10.64
CA ILE A 18 -3.73 -5.88 9.45
C ILE A 18 -3.07 -4.53 9.79
N HIS A 19 -3.51 -3.91 10.88
CA HIS A 19 -2.97 -2.65 11.34
C HIS A 19 -1.49 -2.79 11.74
N TYR A 20 -1.13 -3.83 12.47
CA TYR A 20 0.26 -4.11 12.82
C TYR A 20 1.11 -4.44 11.60
N LEU A 21 0.58 -5.26 10.67
CA LEU A 21 1.26 -5.59 9.43
C LEU A 21 1.60 -4.35 8.59
N ARG A 22 0.75 -3.33 8.56
CA ARG A 22 1.06 -2.06 7.89
C ARG A 22 2.27 -1.36 8.49
N GLY A 23 2.39 -1.35 9.82
CA GLY A 23 3.54 -0.80 10.52
C GLY A 23 4.83 -1.58 10.19
N VAL A 24 4.74 -2.91 10.21
CA VAL A 24 5.86 -3.80 9.83
C VAL A 24 6.27 -3.59 8.38
N ALA A 25 5.31 -3.49 7.45
CA ALA A 25 5.56 -3.23 6.04
C ALA A 25 6.31 -1.91 5.82
N ALA A 26 5.86 -0.82 6.48
CA ALA A 26 6.55 0.46 6.41
C ALA A 26 7.97 0.38 6.97
N ALA A 27 8.16 -0.29 8.12
CA ALA A 27 9.47 -0.47 8.72
C ALA A 27 10.41 -1.28 7.82
N ALA A 28 9.92 -2.33 7.15
CA ALA A 28 10.71 -3.13 6.21
C ALA A 28 11.18 -2.28 5.01
N VAL A 29 10.29 -1.48 4.42
CA VAL A 29 10.65 -0.57 3.32
C VAL A 29 11.68 0.47 3.77
N ILE A 30 11.52 1.05 4.95
CA ILE A 30 12.47 2.01 5.51
C ILE A 30 13.83 1.34 5.72
N LEU A 31 13.85 0.15 6.31
CA LEU A 31 15.08 -0.59 6.57
C LEU A 31 15.82 -0.92 5.27
N LYS A 32 15.10 -1.34 4.23
CA LYS A 32 15.68 -1.55 2.90
C LYS A 32 16.38 -0.30 2.38
N HIS A 33 15.74 0.87 2.45
CA HIS A 33 16.32 2.10 1.93
C HIS A 33 17.40 2.69 2.83
N ALA A 34 17.35 2.49 4.14
CA ALA A 34 18.35 2.97 5.09
C ALA A 34 19.63 2.11 5.09
N SER A 35 19.50 0.82 4.82
CA SER A 35 20.62 -0.11 4.77
C SER A 35 20.97 -0.47 3.32
N HIS A 36 22.16 -1.04 3.12
CA HIS A 36 22.55 -1.69 1.88
C HIS A 36 22.83 -3.18 2.15
N PRO A 37 21.81 -3.94 2.52
CA PRO A 37 21.97 -5.35 2.76
C PRO A 37 22.16 -6.03 1.40
N GLY A 38 23.33 -6.36 1.00
CA GLY A 38 23.51 -7.18 -0.20
C GLY A 38 22.79 -8.52 -0.09
N GLY A 39 22.33 -9.07 -1.22
CA GLY A 39 21.83 -10.43 -1.29
C GLY A 39 20.36 -10.67 -0.88
N PRO A 40 20.04 -11.86 -0.33
CA PRO A 40 18.66 -12.29 -0.12
C PRO A 40 17.85 -11.45 0.87
N TRP A 41 18.50 -10.86 1.86
CA TRP A 41 17.85 -10.01 2.86
C TRP A 41 17.27 -8.74 2.27
N GLU A 42 17.95 -8.15 1.30
CA GLU A 42 17.46 -6.98 0.58
C GLU A 42 16.13 -7.28 -0.12
N ARG A 43 16.07 -8.42 -0.82
CA ARG A 43 14.87 -8.88 -1.52
C ARG A 43 13.74 -9.24 -0.56
N ALA A 44 14.05 -9.80 0.61
CA ALA A 44 13.05 -10.07 1.64
C ALA A 44 12.43 -8.77 2.20
N LEU A 45 13.21 -7.68 2.30
CA LEU A 45 12.72 -6.37 2.71
C LEU A 45 11.85 -5.70 1.64
N ASP A 46 12.05 -6.04 0.35
CA ASP A 46 11.15 -5.64 -0.74
C ASP A 46 9.72 -6.07 -0.51
N ALA A 47 9.52 -7.24 0.14
CA ALA A 47 8.20 -7.75 0.47
C ALA A 47 7.35 -6.81 1.34
N GLY A 48 7.93 -5.76 1.91
CA GLY A 48 7.17 -4.70 2.57
C GLY A 48 6.20 -3.98 1.62
N VAL A 49 6.59 -3.78 0.36
CA VAL A 49 5.71 -3.20 -0.68
C VAL A 49 4.63 -4.20 -1.08
N ASP A 50 5.00 -5.47 -1.32
CA ASP A 50 4.06 -6.54 -1.69
C ASP A 50 3.02 -6.73 -0.58
N LEU A 51 3.45 -6.64 0.68
CA LEU A 51 2.54 -6.68 1.83
C LEU A 51 1.55 -5.52 1.81
N PHE A 52 1.96 -4.29 1.46
CA PHE A 52 1.04 -3.16 1.30
C PHE A 52 0.01 -3.41 0.19
N PHE A 53 0.39 -3.96 -0.96
CA PHE A 53 -0.53 -4.26 -2.05
C PHE A 53 -1.56 -5.32 -1.65
N VAL A 54 -1.12 -6.41 -1.01
CA VAL A 54 -2.02 -7.44 -0.49
C VAL A 54 -2.96 -6.86 0.57
N ILE A 55 -2.46 -6.07 1.53
CA ILE A 55 -3.29 -5.41 2.54
C ILE A 55 -4.30 -4.47 1.89
N SER A 56 -3.91 -3.72 0.86
CA SER A 56 -4.81 -2.79 0.17
C SER A 56 -5.98 -3.55 -0.47
N GLY A 57 -5.70 -4.63 -1.20
CA GLY A 57 -6.74 -5.50 -1.76
C GLY A 57 -7.67 -6.09 -0.69
N PHE A 58 -7.10 -6.58 0.41
CA PHE A 58 -7.86 -7.12 1.55
C PHE A 58 -8.80 -6.07 2.15
N VAL A 59 -8.29 -4.87 2.45
CA VAL A 59 -9.05 -3.79 3.09
C VAL A 59 -10.17 -3.29 2.18
N MET A 60 -9.99 -3.27 0.85
CA MET A 60 -11.06 -2.87 -0.08
C MET A 60 -12.27 -3.78 0.05
N VAL A 61 -12.07 -5.09 0.04
CA VAL A 61 -13.17 -6.06 0.19
C VAL A 61 -13.83 -5.93 1.57
N VAL A 62 -13.05 -5.96 2.66
CA VAL A 62 -13.60 -5.92 4.03
C VAL A 62 -14.31 -4.60 4.30
N SER A 63 -13.79 -3.47 3.81
CA SER A 63 -14.40 -2.15 4.05
C SER A 63 -15.71 -1.92 3.29
N THR A 64 -15.94 -2.64 2.20
CA THR A 64 -17.15 -2.55 1.36
C THR A 64 -18.14 -3.70 1.62
N TYR A 65 -17.72 -4.76 2.31
CA TYR A 65 -18.54 -5.94 2.56
C TYR A 65 -19.85 -5.60 3.28
N GLY A 66 -20.97 -6.04 2.70
CA GLY A 66 -22.31 -5.81 3.26
C GLY A 66 -22.78 -4.34 3.28
N LYS A 67 -22.09 -3.45 2.57
CA LYS A 67 -22.45 -2.03 2.49
C LYS A 67 -22.81 -1.65 1.06
N ASP A 68 -23.84 -0.82 0.92
CA ASP A 68 -24.18 -0.19 -0.36
C ASP A 68 -23.38 1.12 -0.50
N ILE A 69 -22.18 1.01 -1.07
CA ILE A 69 -21.26 2.14 -1.28
C ILE A 69 -21.25 2.45 -2.77
N GLY A 70 -21.67 3.67 -3.13
CA GLY A 70 -21.57 4.14 -4.50
C GLY A 70 -20.12 4.27 -4.98
N PRO A 71 -19.85 4.05 -6.28
CA PRO A 71 -18.50 4.10 -6.83
C PRO A 71 -17.82 5.46 -6.62
N LEU A 72 -18.55 6.56 -6.79
CA LEU A 72 -18.02 7.92 -6.58
C LEU A 72 -17.66 8.18 -5.10
N ASP A 73 -18.51 7.75 -4.17
CA ASP A 73 -18.24 7.86 -2.73
C ASP A 73 -17.02 7.02 -2.32
N PHE A 74 -16.86 5.84 -2.94
CA PHE A 74 -15.67 5.01 -2.75
C PHE A 74 -14.42 5.76 -3.21
N VAL A 75 -14.37 6.20 -4.47
CA VAL A 75 -13.21 6.92 -5.04
C VAL A 75 -12.89 8.17 -4.22
N ARG A 76 -13.89 8.98 -3.88
CA ARG A 76 -13.69 10.18 -3.07
C ARG A 76 -13.01 9.86 -1.74
N ARG A 77 -13.49 8.84 -1.00
CA ARG A 77 -12.90 8.44 0.29
C ARG A 77 -11.45 7.97 0.14
N ARG A 78 -11.11 7.32 -0.99
CA ARG A 78 -9.74 6.89 -1.27
C ARG A 78 -8.84 8.07 -1.62
N CYS A 79 -9.30 8.97 -2.49
CA CYS A 79 -8.59 10.20 -2.80
C CYS A 79 -8.35 11.06 -1.55
N GLU A 80 -9.37 11.26 -0.71
CA GLU A 80 -9.23 11.98 0.56
C GLU A 80 -8.22 11.31 1.52
N ARG A 81 -8.02 10.00 1.44
CA ARG A 81 -7.05 9.27 2.26
C ARG A 81 -5.63 9.39 1.74
N VAL A 82 -5.46 9.40 0.41
CA VAL A 82 -4.14 9.30 -0.24
C VAL A 82 -3.62 10.70 -0.64
N LEU A 83 -4.39 11.45 -1.43
CA LEU A 83 -3.86 12.64 -2.11
C LEU A 83 -3.41 13.78 -1.19
N PRO A 84 -4.11 14.12 -0.09
CA PRO A 84 -3.72 15.31 0.69
C PRO A 84 -2.32 15.19 1.31
N MET A 85 -1.98 14.05 1.89
CA MET A 85 -0.64 13.82 2.44
C MET A 85 0.42 13.66 1.34
N TRP A 86 0.04 13.08 0.20
CA TRP A 86 0.88 13.01 -1.00
C TRP A 86 1.25 14.41 -1.50
N TRP A 87 0.31 15.34 -1.60
CA TRP A 87 0.57 16.72 -2.03
C TRP A 87 1.49 17.48 -1.08
N ILE A 88 1.31 17.29 0.23
CA ILE A 88 2.22 17.87 1.25
C ILE A 88 3.64 17.32 1.04
N THR A 89 3.77 16.00 0.83
CA THR A 89 5.06 15.37 0.57
C THR A 89 5.71 15.91 -0.70
N LEU A 90 4.96 16.04 -1.81
CA LEU A 90 5.47 16.63 -3.06
C LEU A 90 5.95 18.08 -2.87
N ALA A 91 5.21 18.88 -2.08
CA ALA A 91 5.62 20.25 -1.78
C ALA A 91 6.94 20.29 -1.00
N ILE A 92 7.07 19.44 0.03
CA ILE A 92 8.31 19.34 0.83
C ILE A 92 9.48 18.91 -0.06
N VAL A 93 9.29 17.88 -0.88
CA VAL A 93 10.32 17.34 -1.78
C VAL A 93 10.75 18.38 -2.82
N ALA A 94 9.81 19.14 -3.38
CA ALA A 94 10.08 20.21 -4.32
C ALA A 94 10.87 21.36 -3.65
N LEU A 95 10.46 21.79 -2.45
CA LEU A 95 11.15 22.83 -1.68
C LEU A 95 12.58 22.44 -1.31
N LEU A 96 12.83 21.15 -1.06
CA LEU A 96 14.16 20.62 -0.73
C LEU A 96 14.99 20.26 -1.97
N GLY A 97 14.43 20.36 -3.18
CA GLY A 97 15.11 19.99 -4.42
C GLY A 97 15.46 18.50 -4.53
N LEU A 98 14.70 17.62 -3.87
CA LEU A 98 14.98 16.18 -3.80
C LEU A 98 14.24 15.36 -4.87
N GLY A 99 13.32 15.96 -5.63
CA GLY A 99 12.53 15.28 -6.65
C GLY A 99 13.33 14.94 -7.91
N THR A 100 12.80 14.03 -8.70
CA THR A 100 13.36 13.63 -9.99
C THR A 100 12.46 14.06 -11.15
N GLY A 101 13.06 14.54 -12.24
CA GLY A 101 12.32 15.07 -13.39
C GLY A 101 12.16 16.58 -13.36
N ASP A 102 11.43 17.07 -14.34
CA ASP A 102 11.17 18.48 -14.55
C ASP A 102 9.84 18.94 -13.91
N TRP A 103 9.46 20.19 -14.19
CA TRP A 103 8.20 20.75 -13.74
C TRP A 103 6.96 19.99 -14.26
N SER A 104 7.01 19.44 -15.48
CA SER A 104 5.91 18.64 -16.03
C SER A 104 5.70 17.34 -15.23
N ALA A 105 6.77 16.68 -14.86
CA ALA A 105 6.73 15.49 -14.00
C ALA A 105 6.13 15.81 -12.62
N TRP A 106 6.46 16.98 -12.04
CA TRP A 106 5.89 17.41 -10.78
C TRP A 106 4.36 17.63 -10.90
N VAL A 107 3.90 18.35 -11.93
CA VAL A 107 2.47 18.62 -12.17
C VAL A 107 1.69 17.32 -12.37
N LEU A 108 2.18 16.40 -13.21
CA LEU A 108 1.52 15.11 -13.44
C LEU A 108 1.48 14.24 -12.17
N SER A 109 2.51 14.34 -11.34
CA SER A 109 2.56 13.63 -10.05
C SER A 109 1.51 14.10 -9.04
N LEU A 110 0.95 15.31 -9.16
CA LEU A 110 -0.17 15.74 -8.32
C LEU A 110 -1.39 14.81 -8.48
N ALA A 111 -1.59 14.27 -9.68
CA ALA A 111 -2.66 13.32 -9.98
C ALA A 111 -2.17 11.86 -10.01
N LEU A 112 -0.93 11.58 -9.58
CA LEU A 112 -0.30 10.26 -9.66
C LEU A 112 -0.29 9.71 -11.10
N ILE A 113 -0.15 10.57 -12.09
CA ILE A 113 0.01 10.19 -13.49
C ILE A 113 1.49 9.87 -13.73
N PRO A 114 1.84 8.63 -14.12
CA PRO A 114 3.22 8.25 -14.35
C PRO A 114 3.80 8.92 -15.58
N THR A 115 5.09 9.27 -15.50
CA THR A 115 5.87 9.85 -16.59
C THR A 115 7.07 8.98 -16.92
N VAL A 116 7.72 9.23 -18.06
CA VAL A 116 8.97 8.55 -18.43
C VAL A 116 10.13 9.22 -17.67
N ILE A 117 10.31 8.85 -16.41
CA ILE A 117 11.48 9.23 -15.64
C ILE A 117 12.31 7.98 -15.41
N ASN A 118 13.53 7.94 -15.89
CA ASN A 118 14.47 6.83 -15.68
C ASN A 118 13.95 5.44 -16.08
N SER A 119 13.02 5.34 -17.03
CA SER A 119 12.39 4.09 -17.50
C SER A 119 11.83 3.18 -16.39
N GLY A 120 11.54 3.72 -15.20
CA GLY A 120 10.96 3.00 -14.08
C GLY A 120 9.45 2.79 -14.21
N VAL A 121 8.94 1.75 -13.55
CA VAL A 121 7.50 1.46 -13.42
C VAL A 121 6.86 2.50 -12.53
N GLY A 122 5.70 3.05 -12.92
CA GLY A 122 4.96 4.04 -12.13
C GLY A 122 5.73 5.32 -11.82
N SER A 123 6.71 5.71 -12.65
CA SER A 123 7.63 6.81 -12.36
C SER A 123 6.89 8.13 -12.14
N VAL A 124 7.10 8.72 -10.97
CA VAL A 124 6.55 10.02 -10.55
C VAL A 124 7.68 10.88 -9.95
N TYR A 125 7.47 12.18 -9.84
CA TYR A 125 8.47 13.16 -9.37
C TYR A 125 9.15 12.76 -8.04
N TRP A 126 8.40 12.19 -7.10
CA TRP A 126 8.93 11.58 -5.88
C TRP A 126 8.88 10.07 -5.98
N GLY A 127 10.05 9.44 -6.11
CA GLY A 127 10.19 8.04 -6.48
C GLY A 127 9.35 7.05 -5.67
N VAL A 128 9.16 7.26 -4.35
CA VAL A 128 8.34 6.35 -3.52
C VAL A 128 6.86 6.31 -3.92
N GLY A 129 6.39 7.30 -4.68
CA GLY A 129 4.99 7.38 -5.12
C GLY A 129 4.60 6.37 -6.20
N TRP A 130 5.54 5.63 -6.79
CA TRP A 130 5.23 4.63 -7.82
C TRP A 130 4.19 3.60 -7.34
N THR A 131 4.21 3.23 -6.06
CA THR A 131 3.24 2.29 -5.50
C THR A 131 1.84 2.87 -5.40
N LEU A 132 1.72 4.19 -5.18
CA LEU A 132 0.45 4.90 -5.17
C LEU A 132 -0.21 4.92 -6.55
N VAL A 133 0.58 4.91 -7.64
CA VAL A 133 0.06 4.76 -9.01
C VAL A 133 -0.69 3.44 -9.13
N PHE A 134 -0.09 2.32 -8.71
CA PHE A 134 -0.76 1.00 -8.70
C PHE A 134 -1.99 0.99 -7.80
N GLU A 135 -1.91 1.63 -6.64
CA GLU A 135 -3.04 1.71 -5.72
C GLU A 135 -4.21 2.46 -6.36
N MET A 136 -3.97 3.58 -7.03
CA MET A 136 -5.01 4.35 -7.74
C MET A 136 -5.59 3.58 -8.93
N ILE A 137 -4.78 2.85 -9.69
CA ILE A 137 -5.25 1.95 -10.75
C ILE A 137 -6.19 0.90 -10.17
N PHE A 138 -5.77 0.22 -9.09
CA PHE A 138 -6.62 -0.78 -8.43
C PHE A 138 -7.93 -0.18 -7.92
N TYR A 139 -7.91 1.03 -7.31
CA TYR A 139 -9.11 1.71 -6.85
C TYR A 139 -10.07 2.05 -7.99
N ALA A 140 -9.55 2.45 -9.15
CA ALA A 140 -10.38 2.72 -10.32
C ALA A 140 -11.12 1.46 -10.80
N PHE A 141 -10.40 0.34 -10.96
CA PHE A 141 -11.03 -0.94 -11.33
C PHE A 141 -12.00 -1.46 -10.27
N PHE A 142 -11.67 -1.30 -8.99
CA PHE A 142 -12.57 -1.69 -7.91
C PHE A 142 -13.85 -0.85 -7.91
N ALA A 143 -13.75 0.47 -8.18
CA ALA A 143 -14.91 1.36 -8.32
C ALA A 143 -15.80 0.99 -9.50
N ILE A 144 -15.22 0.59 -10.64
CA ILE A 144 -15.97 0.06 -11.80
C ILE A 144 -16.73 -1.22 -11.38
N GLY A 145 -16.08 -2.11 -10.63
CA GLY A 145 -16.74 -3.30 -10.07
C GLY A 145 -17.92 -2.95 -9.16
N LEU A 146 -17.79 -1.91 -8.32
CA LEU A 146 -18.89 -1.42 -7.50
C LEU A 146 -20.05 -0.85 -8.33
N ALA A 147 -19.73 -0.09 -9.43
CA ALA A 147 -20.75 0.43 -10.35
C ALA A 147 -21.57 -0.68 -10.99
N TRP A 148 -20.95 -1.79 -11.33
CA TRP A 148 -21.61 -2.97 -11.87
C TRP A 148 -22.17 -3.91 -10.78
N ARG A 149 -22.16 -3.49 -9.53
CA ARG A 149 -22.60 -4.27 -8.37
C ARG A 149 -21.92 -5.64 -8.25
N SER A 150 -20.73 -5.76 -8.82
CA SER A 150 -19.93 -7.00 -8.87
C SER A 150 -18.47 -6.74 -8.60
N THR A 151 -18.07 -6.82 -7.32
CA THR A 151 -16.64 -6.81 -6.97
C THR A 151 -15.88 -8.02 -7.56
N GLY A 152 -16.61 -9.00 -8.13
CA GLY A 152 -16.06 -10.11 -8.93
C GLY A 152 -15.34 -9.65 -10.18
N PHE A 153 -15.71 -8.51 -10.73
CA PHE A 153 -15.12 -7.91 -11.92
C PHE A 153 -13.58 -7.81 -11.85
N VAL A 154 -13.03 -7.38 -10.73
CA VAL A 154 -11.57 -7.22 -10.58
C VAL A 154 -10.80 -8.54 -10.68
N PHE A 155 -11.43 -9.67 -10.30
CA PHE A 155 -10.80 -11.00 -10.37
C PHE A 155 -10.72 -11.55 -11.80
N VAL A 156 -11.40 -10.96 -12.74
CA VAL A 156 -11.36 -11.33 -14.15
C VAL A 156 -10.56 -10.32 -14.96
N VAL A 157 -10.87 -9.03 -14.79
CA VAL A 157 -10.31 -7.97 -15.64
C VAL A 157 -8.83 -7.73 -15.36
N LEU A 158 -8.42 -7.63 -14.10
CA LEU A 158 -7.00 -7.36 -13.82
C LEU A 158 -6.07 -8.52 -14.22
N PRO A 159 -6.37 -9.82 -13.95
CA PRO A 159 -5.56 -10.90 -14.49
C PRO A 159 -5.54 -10.96 -16.02
N ALA A 160 -6.68 -10.66 -16.68
CA ALA A 160 -6.74 -10.60 -18.15
C ALA A 160 -5.85 -9.47 -18.70
N MET A 161 -5.84 -8.29 -18.08
CA MET A 161 -4.96 -7.18 -18.48
C MET A 161 -3.49 -7.53 -18.30
N VAL A 162 -3.12 -8.17 -17.19
CA VAL A 162 -1.77 -8.67 -16.97
C VAL A 162 -1.37 -9.69 -18.04
N ALA A 163 -2.26 -10.62 -18.37
CA ALA A 163 -2.03 -11.59 -19.46
C ALA A 163 -1.83 -10.92 -20.83
N VAL A 164 -2.62 -9.87 -21.12
CA VAL A 164 -2.43 -9.05 -22.34
C VAL A 164 -1.08 -8.35 -22.32
N GLY A 165 -0.65 -7.80 -21.17
CA GLY A 165 0.65 -7.18 -21.03
C GLY A 165 1.81 -8.13 -21.29
N PHE A 166 1.72 -9.38 -20.84
CA PHE A 166 2.69 -10.42 -21.16
C PHE A 166 2.74 -10.75 -22.66
N ALA A 167 1.57 -10.78 -23.32
CA ALA A 167 1.49 -11.10 -24.75
C ALA A 167 1.89 -9.94 -25.66
N ALA A 168 1.53 -8.71 -25.30
CA ALA A 168 1.77 -7.51 -26.12
C ALA A 168 3.16 -6.90 -25.93
N GLY A 169 3.83 -7.18 -24.79
CA GLY A 169 5.07 -6.53 -24.44
C GLY A 169 4.87 -5.11 -23.90
N ARG A 170 5.98 -4.36 -23.76
CA ARG A 170 5.95 -2.99 -23.23
C ARG A 170 5.44 -1.98 -24.25
N SER A 171 4.63 -1.04 -23.80
CA SER A 171 4.13 0.11 -24.56
C SER A 171 4.98 1.34 -24.29
N ASP A 172 4.96 2.32 -25.20
CA ASP A 172 5.56 3.66 -24.98
C ASP A 172 4.72 4.53 -24.03
N VAL A 173 3.51 4.09 -23.68
CA VAL A 173 2.63 4.78 -22.74
C VAL A 173 2.83 4.21 -21.33
N PRO A 174 3.45 4.96 -20.38
CA PRO A 174 3.77 4.45 -19.04
C PRO A 174 2.54 3.93 -18.29
N LEU A 175 1.44 4.66 -18.29
CA LEU A 175 0.21 4.28 -17.61
C LEU A 175 -0.35 2.93 -18.12
N LEU A 176 -0.19 2.63 -19.43
CA LEU A 176 -0.64 1.37 -19.98
C LEU A 176 0.22 0.21 -19.46
N ASN A 177 1.54 0.40 -19.38
CA ASN A 177 2.43 -0.60 -18.78
C ASN A 177 2.07 -0.89 -17.32
N ASP A 178 1.75 0.16 -16.55
CA ASP A 178 1.39 0.02 -15.14
C ASP A 178 0.03 -0.68 -14.97
N THR A 179 -0.95 -0.42 -15.86
CA THR A 179 -2.26 -1.10 -15.84
C THR A 179 -2.20 -2.58 -16.24
N MET A 180 -1.12 -3.00 -16.89
CA MET A 180 -0.88 -4.39 -17.31
C MET A 180 0.21 -5.07 -16.47
N HIS A 181 0.68 -4.44 -15.42
CA HIS A 181 1.82 -4.91 -14.66
C HIS A 181 1.45 -6.05 -13.68
N PRO A 182 2.29 -7.10 -13.54
CA PRO A 182 2.03 -8.25 -12.67
C PRO A 182 1.75 -7.90 -11.20
N LEU A 183 2.32 -6.83 -10.66
CA LEU A 183 2.10 -6.38 -9.28
C LEU A 183 0.61 -6.14 -8.95
N LEU A 184 -0.25 -5.87 -9.95
CA LEU A 184 -1.70 -5.76 -9.72
C LEU A 184 -2.32 -7.07 -9.23
N LEU A 185 -1.69 -8.22 -9.48
CA LEU A 185 -2.14 -9.52 -8.96
C LEU A 185 -2.04 -9.61 -7.42
N GLU A 186 -1.16 -8.84 -6.80
CA GLU A 186 -1.01 -8.83 -5.34
C GLU A 186 -2.22 -8.21 -4.64
N PHE A 187 -2.82 -7.18 -5.23
CA PHE A 187 -4.11 -6.65 -4.77
C PHE A 187 -5.22 -7.70 -4.91
N ILE A 188 -5.22 -8.47 -6.01
CA ILE A 188 -6.17 -9.57 -6.22
C ILE A 188 -5.99 -10.66 -5.17
N MET A 189 -4.75 -11.04 -4.85
CA MET A 189 -4.47 -12.01 -3.79
C MET A 189 -5.03 -11.53 -2.45
N GLY A 190 -4.83 -10.26 -2.10
CA GLY A 190 -5.39 -9.67 -0.89
C GLY A 190 -6.92 -9.66 -0.87
N ALA A 191 -7.55 -9.29 -1.99
CA ALA A 191 -9.00 -9.32 -2.13
C ALA A 191 -9.57 -10.76 -2.03
N LEU A 192 -8.85 -11.75 -2.58
CA LEU A 192 -9.22 -13.17 -2.46
C LEU A 192 -9.10 -13.66 -1.01
N VAL A 193 -8.00 -13.34 -0.33
CA VAL A 193 -7.82 -13.64 1.10
C VAL A 193 -8.96 -13.07 1.93
N ALA A 194 -9.37 -11.81 1.68
CA ALA A 194 -10.50 -11.22 2.38
C ALA A 194 -11.80 -11.99 2.18
N ARG A 195 -12.10 -12.41 0.94
CA ARG A 195 -13.29 -13.22 0.65
C ARG A 195 -13.24 -14.58 1.35
N LEU A 196 -12.09 -15.26 1.32
CA LEU A 196 -11.92 -16.55 1.99
C LEU A 196 -12.09 -16.43 3.51
N VAL A 197 -11.47 -15.41 4.14
CA VAL A 197 -11.59 -15.18 5.58
C VAL A 197 -13.03 -14.83 5.98
N LEU A 198 -13.74 -14.04 5.17
CA LEU A 198 -15.15 -13.72 5.41
C LEU A 198 -16.08 -14.94 5.24
N ALA A 199 -15.76 -15.85 4.33
CA ALA A 199 -16.57 -17.03 4.05
C ALA A 199 -16.36 -18.17 5.06
N VAL A 200 -15.09 -18.45 5.42
CA VAL A 200 -14.73 -19.68 6.15
C VAL A 200 -14.41 -19.40 7.63
N ALA A 201 -14.10 -18.16 8.02
CA ALA A 201 -13.84 -17.70 9.39
C ALA A 201 -12.85 -18.57 10.21
N ARG A 202 -11.86 -19.21 9.57
CA ARG A 202 -10.85 -20.06 10.24
C ARG A 202 -9.42 -19.60 9.90
N PRO A 203 -9.00 -18.40 10.37
CA PRO A 203 -7.61 -18.01 10.24
C PRO A 203 -6.75 -18.91 11.15
N SER A 204 -5.59 -19.29 10.66
CA SER A 204 -4.60 -20.04 11.45
C SER A 204 -3.25 -19.36 11.33
N LEU A 205 -2.60 -19.12 12.46
CA LEU A 205 -1.22 -18.62 12.50
C LEU A 205 -0.24 -19.49 11.71
N LEU A 206 -0.63 -20.74 11.41
CA LEU A 206 0.12 -21.61 10.52
C LEU A 206 0.32 -21.00 9.13
N TYR A 207 -0.71 -20.31 8.60
CA TYR A 207 -0.58 -19.62 7.31
C TYR A 207 0.46 -18.50 7.37
N ALA A 208 0.51 -17.76 8.48
CA ALA A 208 1.52 -16.72 8.66
C ALA A 208 2.92 -17.33 8.76
N GLY A 209 3.09 -18.42 9.52
CA GLY A 209 4.34 -19.15 9.60
C GLY A 209 4.80 -19.70 8.25
N LEU A 210 3.87 -20.29 7.47
CA LEU A 210 4.15 -20.77 6.13
C LEU A 210 4.53 -19.62 5.19
N GLY A 211 3.84 -18.49 5.27
CA GLY A 211 4.15 -17.29 4.49
C GLY A 211 5.56 -16.77 4.76
N VAL A 212 5.99 -16.70 6.02
CA VAL A 212 7.36 -16.30 6.39
C VAL A 212 8.40 -17.32 5.88
N ALA A 213 8.13 -18.62 5.98
CA ALA A 213 9.02 -19.65 5.46
C ALA A 213 9.15 -19.56 3.93
N LEU A 214 8.04 -19.38 3.22
CA LEU A 214 8.04 -19.22 1.76
C LEU A 214 8.69 -17.90 1.33
N LEU A 215 8.60 -16.82 2.12
CA LEU A 215 9.32 -15.59 1.85
C LEU A 215 10.84 -15.80 1.88
N ALA A 216 11.36 -16.56 2.85
CA ALA A 216 12.78 -16.86 2.94
C ALA A 216 13.30 -17.63 1.70
N ILE A 217 12.45 -18.48 1.12
CA ILE A 217 12.75 -19.19 -0.14
C ILE A 217 12.55 -18.25 -1.35
N GLY A 218 11.39 -17.60 -1.44
CA GLY A 218 11.00 -16.74 -2.55
C GLY A 218 11.97 -15.58 -2.79
N ALA A 219 12.51 -14.99 -1.72
CA ALA A 219 13.51 -13.93 -1.79
C ALA A 219 14.80 -14.35 -2.53
N GLN A 220 15.12 -15.65 -2.59
CA GLN A 220 16.26 -16.13 -3.39
C GLN A 220 16.00 -16.04 -4.90
N PHE A 221 14.72 -16.13 -5.29
CA PHE A 221 14.28 -16.18 -6.69
C PHE A 221 13.61 -14.88 -7.17
N ALA A 222 13.47 -13.87 -6.32
CA ALA A 222 12.85 -12.59 -6.65
C ALA A 222 13.77 -11.73 -7.56
N GLY A 223 14.08 -12.24 -8.75
CA GLY A 223 14.99 -11.58 -9.72
C GLY A 223 14.33 -10.67 -10.74
N GLY A 224 12.99 -10.68 -10.85
CA GLY A 224 12.24 -9.89 -11.84
C GLY A 224 10.84 -9.56 -11.37
N THR A 225 10.25 -8.51 -11.95
CA THR A 225 8.89 -8.06 -11.60
C THR A 225 7.81 -9.05 -12.02
N GLU A 226 8.09 -9.90 -13.03
CA GLU A 226 7.13 -10.89 -13.54
C GLU A 226 6.88 -12.02 -12.53
N VAL A 227 7.90 -12.46 -11.82
CA VAL A 227 7.79 -13.56 -10.83
C VAL A 227 7.47 -13.06 -9.41
N ARG A 228 7.58 -11.76 -9.18
CA ARG A 228 7.43 -11.12 -7.88
C ARG A 228 6.09 -11.44 -7.19
N PRO A 229 4.94 -11.46 -7.87
CA PRO A 229 3.67 -11.86 -7.24
C PRO A 229 3.70 -13.28 -6.66
N LEU A 230 4.47 -14.19 -7.24
CA LEU A 230 4.60 -15.57 -6.74
C LEU A 230 5.65 -15.66 -5.63
N THR A 231 6.78 -14.98 -5.79
CA THR A 231 7.95 -15.11 -4.88
C THR A 231 7.83 -14.25 -3.63
N LEU A 232 7.14 -13.11 -3.69
CA LEU A 232 6.93 -12.20 -2.56
C LEU A 232 5.45 -12.00 -2.26
N GLY A 233 4.60 -11.75 -3.26
CA GLY A 233 3.17 -11.48 -3.09
C GLY A 233 2.40 -12.63 -2.45
N LEU A 234 2.56 -13.87 -2.94
CA LEU A 234 1.90 -15.05 -2.38
C LEU A 234 2.32 -15.35 -0.92
N PRO A 235 3.62 -15.32 -0.55
CA PRO A 235 4.02 -15.36 0.85
C PRO A 235 3.33 -14.30 1.72
N MET A 236 3.25 -13.05 1.23
CA MET A 236 2.58 -11.98 1.97
C MET A 236 1.07 -12.18 2.06
N ALA A 237 0.43 -12.75 1.05
CA ALA A 237 -0.98 -13.13 1.11
C ALA A 237 -1.25 -14.17 2.21
N LEU A 238 -0.36 -15.14 2.39
CA LEU A 238 -0.45 -16.11 3.48
C LEU A 238 -0.23 -15.48 4.87
N VAL A 239 0.71 -14.53 4.99
CA VAL A 239 0.92 -13.77 6.23
C VAL A 239 -0.35 -12.98 6.58
N VAL A 240 -0.96 -12.30 5.61
CA VAL A 240 -2.22 -11.56 5.78
C VAL A 240 -3.35 -12.52 6.18
N ALA A 241 -3.47 -13.68 5.51
CA ALA A 241 -4.49 -14.68 5.83
C ALA A 241 -4.36 -15.21 7.27
N GLY A 242 -3.12 -15.44 7.73
CA GLY A 242 -2.86 -15.94 9.08
C GLY A 242 -3.13 -14.93 10.19
N LEU A 243 -2.84 -13.64 9.94
CA LEU A 243 -2.95 -12.59 10.94
C LEU A 243 -4.24 -11.77 10.87
N ALA A 244 -5.01 -11.87 9.78
CA ALA A 244 -6.21 -11.07 9.56
C ALA A 244 -7.27 -11.23 10.66
N ALA A 245 -7.42 -12.41 11.24
CA ALA A 245 -8.39 -12.69 12.30
C ALA A 245 -7.73 -13.27 13.56
N ALA A 246 -6.40 -13.17 13.70
CA ALA A 246 -5.68 -13.59 14.87
C ALA A 246 -5.99 -12.70 16.08
N GLU A 247 -6.15 -13.31 17.25
CA GLU A 247 -6.25 -12.57 18.50
C GLU A 247 -4.86 -12.16 18.97
N LEU A 248 -4.50 -10.92 18.69
CA LEU A 248 -3.19 -10.37 19.03
C LEU A 248 -3.28 -9.50 20.29
N PRO A 249 -2.22 -9.47 21.12
CA PRO A 249 -2.16 -8.55 22.25
C PRO A 249 -2.13 -7.09 21.77
N LYS A 250 -2.69 -6.18 22.56
CA LYS A 250 -2.66 -4.73 22.27
C LYS A 250 -1.30 -4.16 22.60
N ILE A 251 -0.44 -4.02 21.59
CA ILE A 251 0.91 -3.46 21.73
C ILE A 251 0.88 -2.03 21.19
N ARG A 252 1.01 -1.05 22.10
CA ARG A 252 0.90 0.39 21.77
C ARG A 252 1.91 0.83 20.71
N PHE A 253 3.13 0.31 20.75
CA PHE A 253 4.16 0.65 19.78
C PHE A 253 3.78 0.16 18.36
N LEU A 254 3.31 -1.09 18.21
CA LEU A 254 2.87 -1.61 16.92
C LEU A 254 1.63 -0.86 16.40
N ALA A 255 0.73 -0.46 17.30
CA ALA A 255 -0.41 0.37 16.92
C ALA A 255 0.04 1.73 16.38
N LEU A 256 0.99 2.38 17.04
CA LEU A 256 1.57 3.66 16.57
C LEU A 256 2.24 3.51 15.21
N LEU A 257 3.02 2.46 14.97
CA LEU A 257 3.62 2.19 13.67
C LEU A 257 2.55 1.96 12.59
N GLY A 258 1.48 1.23 12.92
CA GLY A 258 0.34 1.01 12.04
C GLY A 258 -0.38 2.30 11.67
N ASP A 259 -0.66 3.15 12.65
CA ASP A 259 -1.28 4.47 12.45
C ASP A 259 -0.40 5.37 11.55
N SER A 260 0.90 5.37 11.80
CA SER A 260 1.89 6.22 11.11
C SER A 260 2.37 5.65 9.77
N SER A 261 1.96 4.42 9.42
CA SER A 261 2.53 3.66 8.29
C SER A 261 2.52 4.42 6.97
N TYR A 262 1.48 5.23 6.71
CA TYR A 262 1.37 6.01 5.48
C TYR A 262 2.36 7.19 5.45
N SER A 263 2.41 7.99 6.51
CA SER A 263 3.40 9.07 6.65
C SER A 263 4.82 8.53 6.66
N MET A 264 5.07 7.42 7.37
CA MET A 264 6.35 6.72 7.35
C MET A 264 6.76 6.35 5.93
N TYR A 265 5.84 5.76 5.15
CA TYR A 265 6.10 5.37 3.77
C TYR A 265 6.40 6.56 2.87
N LEU A 266 5.67 7.68 2.98
CA LEU A 266 5.87 8.84 2.11
C LEU A 266 7.13 9.63 2.43
N LEU A 267 7.46 9.79 3.72
CA LEU A 267 8.49 10.73 4.18
C LEU A 267 9.86 10.08 4.43
N HIS A 268 9.94 8.74 4.54
CA HIS A 268 11.17 8.07 4.99
C HIS A 268 12.42 8.37 4.14
N TYR A 269 12.23 8.53 2.85
CA TYR A 269 13.36 8.68 1.95
C TYR A 269 13.99 10.09 2.01
N ILE A 270 13.23 11.09 2.54
CA ILE A 270 13.75 12.46 2.76
C ILE A 270 14.91 12.46 3.76
N PRO A 271 14.75 12.02 5.03
CA PRO A 271 15.86 12.00 5.97
C PRO A 271 16.98 11.04 5.56
N ILE A 272 16.68 9.98 4.81
CA ILE A 272 17.68 9.07 4.26
C ILE A 272 18.60 9.80 3.27
N LEU A 273 18.05 10.51 2.29
CA LEU A 273 18.82 11.26 1.32
C LEU A 273 19.64 12.39 1.99
N LEU A 274 19.03 13.12 2.93
CA LEU A 274 19.71 14.17 3.67
C LEU A 274 20.86 13.61 4.54
N ALA A 275 20.66 12.48 5.19
CA ALA A 275 21.70 11.83 5.96
C ALA A 275 22.86 11.36 5.06
N TRP A 276 22.59 10.80 3.90
CA TRP A 276 23.61 10.33 2.97
C TRP A 276 24.47 11.45 2.35
N SER A 277 23.99 12.69 2.33
CA SER A 277 24.79 13.84 1.92
C SER A 277 25.86 14.23 2.95
N ILE A 278 25.74 13.73 4.20
CA ILE A 278 26.60 14.14 5.33
C ILE A 278 27.39 12.94 5.88
N ILE A 279 26.81 11.74 5.87
CA ILE A 279 27.32 10.56 6.55
C ILE A 279 27.52 9.41 5.56
N PRO A 280 28.65 8.67 5.59
CA PRO A 280 28.85 7.49 4.76
C PRO A 280 27.78 6.43 4.98
N ARG A 281 27.19 5.90 3.90
CA ARG A 281 26.04 4.97 3.92
C ARG A 281 26.26 3.75 4.81
N ASP A 282 27.46 3.16 4.78
CA ASP A 282 27.73 1.87 5.41
C ASP A 282 27.89 1.92 6.93
N SER A 283 28.11 3.13 7.49
CA SER A 283 28.49 3.26 8.90
C SER A 283 27.31 3.54 9.84
N TYR A 284 26.18 4.06 9.36
CA TYR A 284 25.12 4.62 10.23
C TYR A 284 23.68 4.26 9.82
N TRP A 285 23.51 3.13 9.15
CA TRP A 285 22.16 2.69 8.72
C TRP A 285 21.12 2.65 9.87
N ALA A 286 21.53 2.27 11.08
CA ALA A 286 20.63 2.20 12.23
C ALA A 286 20.14 3.59 12.66
N VAL A 287 21.03 4.60 12.60
CA VAL A 287 20.65 6.00 12.89
C VAL A 287 19.72 6.53 11.82
N THR A 288 20.04 6.29 10.56
CA THR A 288 19.22 6.69 9.41
C THR A 288 17.83 6.03 9.45
N PHE A 289 17.78 4.76 9.80
CA PHE A 289 16.53 4.01 10.01
C PHE A 289 15.69 4.62 11.13
N ALA A 290 16.32 4.89 12.30
CA ALA A 290 15.63 5.48 13.43
C ALA A 290 15.11 6.91 13.12
N LEU A 291 15.91 7.72 12.43
CA LEU A 291 15.51 9.06 11.98
C LEU A 291 14.32 8.98 11.01
N ALA A 292 14.35 8.06 10.03
CA ALA A 292 13.28 7.90 9.06
C ALA A 292 11.95 7.47 9.71
N ILE A 293 12.00 6.56 10.69
CA ILE A 293 10.83 6.21 11.51
C ILE A 293 10.35 7.42 12.31
N GLY A 294 11.24 8.14 12.98
CA GLY A 294 10.92 9.33 13.77
C GLY A 294 10.24 10.42 12.94
N VAL A 295 10.80 10.74 11.77
CA VAL A 295 10.21 11.71 10.81
C VAL A 295 8.83 11.24 10.33
N GLY A 296 8.66 9.94 10.03
CA GLY A 296 7.38 9.39 9.63
C GLY A 296 6.32 9.47 10.73
N ILE A 297 6.67 9.15 11.98
CA ILE A 297 5.77 9.29 13.14
C ILE A 297 5.43 10.77 13.39
N ALA A 298 6.41 11.67 13.32
CA ALA A 298 6.19 13.11 13.43
C ALA A 298 5.25 13.62 12.34
N GLY A 299 5.46 13.20 11.07
CA GLY A 299 4.58 13.51 9.94
C GLY A 299 3.13 13.04 10.18
N HIS A 300 2.96 11.86 10.78
CA HIS A 300 1.62 11.39 11.16
C HIS A 300 0.97 12.29 12.22
N ILE A 301 1.69 12.59 13.30
CA ILE A 301 1.14 13.35 14.44
C ILE A 301 0.83 14.81 14.05
N PHE A 302 1.75 15.46 13.34
CA PHE A 302 1.68 16.90 13.08
C PHE A 302 1.06 17.28 11.73
N MET A 303 0.99 16.35 10.77
CA MET A 303 0.47 16.62 9.42
C MET A 303 -0.73 15.73 9.09
N GLU A 304 -0.56 14.39 9.02
CA GLU A 304 -1.60 13.48 8.55
C GLU A 304 -2.84 13.50 9.46
N ARG A 305 -2.66 13.35 10.76
CA ARG A 305 -3.77 13.28 11.73
C ARG A 305 -4.60 14.57 11.79
N PRO A 306 -4.01 15.78 11.89
CA PRO A 306 -4.77 17.04 11.83
C PRO A 306 -5.50 17.22 10.50
N LEU A 307 -4.83 16.93 9.38
CA LEU A 307 -5.40 17.02 8.04
C LEU A 307 -6.64 16.13 7.88
N MET A 308 -6.53 14.88 8.31
CA MET A 308 -7.65 13.93 8.27
C MET A 308 -8.80 14.33 9.22
N ALA A 309 -8.51 14.97 10.34
CA ALA A 309 -9.53 15.51 11.24
C ALA A 309 -10.29 16.67 10.58
N LEU A 310 -9.56 17.59 9.92
CA LEU A 310 -10.15 18.70 9.18
C LEU A 310 -11.09 18.23 8.06
N LEU A 311 -10.63 17.27 7.25
CA LEU A 311 -11.44 16.71 6.16
C LEU A 311 -12.73 16.04 6.66
N ARG A 312 -12.68 15.37 7.82
CA ARG A 312 -13.87 14.78 8.44
C ARG A 312 -14.85 15.86 8.91
N SER A 313 -14.37 16.93 9.54
CA SER A 313 -15.22 18.04 10.00
C SER A 313 -15.93 18.74 8.83
N CYS A 314 -15.20 19.03 7.74
CA CYS A 314 -15.78 19.61 6.53
C CYS A 314 -16.89 18.72 5.94
N ARG A 315 -16.70 17.40 5.97
CA ARG A 315 -17.71 16.44 5.48
C ARG A 315 -18.98 16.46 6.33
N THR A 316 -18.87 16.52 7.66
CA THR A 316 -20.02 16.60 8.57
C THR A 316 -20.81 17.87 8.31
N LEU A 317 -20.14 19.01 8.18
CA LEU A 317 -20.78 20.29 7.87
C LEU A 317 -21.50 20.28 6.50
N ALA A 318 -20.88 19.69 5.48
CA ALA A 318 -21.49 19.57 4.16
C ALA A 318 -22.73 18.63 4.15
N ALA A 319 -22.74 17.61 5.00
CA ALA A 319 -23.88 16.71 5.14
C ALA A 319 -25.07 17.38 5.86
N THR A 320 -24.81 18.27 6.83
CA THR A 320 -25.85 19.02 7.55
C THR A 320 -26.39 20.23 6.77
N ALA A 321 -25.63 20.73 5.80
CA ALA A 321 -26.02 21.87 4.95
C ALA A 321 -26.84 21.50 3.70
N LYS A 322 -27.13 20.22 3.44
CA LYS A 322 -28.05 19.83 2.36
C LYS A 322 -29.47 20.24 2.75
N PRO A 323 -30.14 21.12 1.98
CA PRO A 323 -31.55 21.42 2.20
C PRO A 323 -32.39 20.17 1.96
N ILE A 324 -33.46 20.08 2.78
CA ILE A 324 -34.55 19.08 2.73
C ILE A 324 -35.23 19.15 1.37
#